data_0914125d9081d4e84e9d2bbdaf028928
#
_entry.id   0914125d9081d4e84e9d2bbdaf028928
#
_cell.length_a   1.000
_cell.length_b   1.000
_cell.length_c   1.000
_cell.angle_alpha   90.00
_cell.angle_beta   90.00
_cell.angle_gamma   90.00
#
_symmetry.space_group_name_H-M   'P 1'
#
loop_
_entity.id
_entity.type
_entity.pdbx_description
1 polymer ?
#
loop_
_entity_poly.entity_id
_entity_poly.type
_entity_poly.pdbx_seq_one_letter_code
_entity_poly.pdbx_strand_id
1 'polypeptide(L)'
;LTRKMCASKVAELFDPIGIWEPLKLQLKLHLSKLNHLAWDQQLSPKDQEHWKEILTQVVDFPVLTIPRCVVPQDAIDPNTARLVCISDAAAHAGGVAIYIGF
;
A
#
# COMPACT_ATOMS: atom_id res chain seq x y z
N LEU A 1 15.69 3.59 -13.94
CA LEU A 1 15.03 2.54 -13.15
C LEU A 1 15.07 1.19 -13.86
N THR A 2 15.39 0.14 -13.11
CA THR A 2 15.32 -1.24 -13.57
C THR A 2 14.15 -1.96 -12.89
N ARG A 3 13.73 -3.10 -13.43
CA ARG A 3 12.72 -3.95 -12.81
C ARG A 3 13.09 -4.31 -11.36
N LYS A 4 14.35 -4.62 -11.11
CA LYS A 4 14.88 -4.92 -9.77
C LYS A 4 14.70 -3.75 -8.81
N MET A 5 15.02 -2.54 -9.25
CA MET A 5 14.86 -1.33 -8.44
C MET A 5 13.40 -1.06 -8.12
N CYS A 6 12.49 -1.28 -9.06
CA CYS A 6 11.06 -1.14 -8.83
C CYS A 6 10.55 -2.10 -7.76
N ALA A 7 10.95 -3.36 -7.82
CA ALA A 7 10.60 -4.37 -6.82
C ALA A 7 11.14 -4.00 -5.43
N SER A 8 12.39 -3.52 -5.37
CA SER A 8 13.00 -3.05 -4.12
C SER A 8 12.24 -1.88 -3.51
N LYS A 9 11.84 -0.90 -4.33
CA LYS A 9 11.07 0.26 -3.85
C LYS A 9 9.71 -0.12 -3.27
N VAL A 10 9.02 -1.07 -3.87
CA VAL A 10 7.76 -1.59 -3.31
C VAL A 10 7.99 -2.26 -1.96
N ALA A 11 9.06 -3.04 -1.84
CA ALA A 11 9.40 -3.73 -0.59
C ALA A 11 9.86 -2.79 0.53
N GLU A 12 10.41 -1.62 0.21
CA GLU A 12 10.86 -0.63 1.19
C GLU A 12 9.71 0.10 1.89
N LEU A 13 8.50 0.09 1.34
CA LEU A 13 7.36 0.78 1.93
C LEU A 13 6.91 0.09 3.21
N PHE A 14 7.25 0.70 4.34
CA PHE A 14 6.82 0.23 5.65
C PHE A 14 5.37 0.64 5.91
N ASP A 15 4.49 -0.33 5.99
CA ASP A 15 3.05 -0.09 6.11
C ASP A 15 2.37 -1.18 6.94
N PRO A 16 2.61 -1.21 8.25
CA PRO A 16 2.13 -2.30 9.11
C PRO A 16 0.60 -2.39 9.22
N ILE A 17 -0.11 -1.30 8.97
CA ILE A 17 -1.58 -1.25 9.08
C ILE A 17 -2.30 -1.08 7.75
N GLY A 18 -1.57 -1.04 6.63
CA GLY A 18 -2.15 -1.03 5.30
C GLY A 18 -2.70 0.32 4.81
N ILE A 19 -2.28 1.45 5.39
CA ILE A 19 -2.72 2.80 4.96
C ILE A 19 -2.28 3.10 3.52
N TRP A 20 -1.10 2.62 3.13
CA TRP A 20 -0.52 2.83 1.80
C TRP A 20 -1.00 1.82 0.75
N GLU A 21 -1.79 0.84 1.12
CA GLU A 21 -2.17 -0.25 0.21
C GLU A 21 -2.77 0.20 -1.12
N PRO A 22 -3.61 1.25 -1.21
CA PRO A 22 -4.09 1.73 -2.50
C PRO A 22 -2.98 2.18 -3.45
N LEU A 23 -1.94 2.85 -2.95
CA LEU A 23 -0.77 3.25 -3.75
C LEU A 23 0.15 2.07 -4.04
N LYS A 24 0.40 1.22 -3.06
CA LYS A 24 1.20 0.00 -3.22
C LYS A 24 0.57 -0.93 -4.24
N LEU A 25 -0.76 -1.05 -4.27
CA LEU A 25 -1.47 -1.85 -5.25
C LEU A 25 -1.18 -1.38 -6.69
N GLN A 26 -1.21 -0.07 -6.94
CA GLN A 26 -0.87 0.48 -8.24
C GLN A 26 0.56 0.12 -8.66
N LEU A 27 1.51 0.21 -7.74
CA LEU A 27 2.90 -0.17 -7.99
C LEU A 27 3.04 -1.67 -8.26
N LYS A 28 2.37 -2.50 -7.50
CA LYS A 28 2.39 -3.97 -7.67
C LYS A 28 1.77 -4.39 -9.00
N LEU A 29 0.65 -3.80 -9.40
CA LEU A 29 0.00 -4.08 -10.67
C LEU A 29 0.88 -3.67 -11.85
N HIS A 30 1.54 -2.51 -11.78
CA HIS A 30 2.48 -2.10 -12.79
C HIS A 30 3.71 -3.02 -12.83
N LEU A 31 4.25 -3.38 -11.67
CA LEU A 31 5.38 -4.32 -11.58
C LEU A 31 5.06 -5.66 -12.24
N SER A 32 3.84 -6.16 -12.08
CA SER A 32 3.42 -7.41 -12.74
C SER A 32 3.41 -7.32 -14.27
N LYS A 33 3.16 -6.14 -14.82
CA LYS A 33 3.22 -5.89 -16.27
C LYS A 33 4.65 -5.82 -16.81
N LEU A 34 5.65 -5.68 -15.95
CA LEU A 34 7.06 -5.65 -16.31
C LEU A 34 7.72 -7.03 -16.34
N ASN A 35 6.97 -8.11 -16.22
CA ASN A 35 7.49 -9.48 -16.17
C ASN A 35 8.26 -9.90 -17.43
N HIS A 36 8.00 -9.25 -18.57
CA HIS A 36 8.73 -9.48 -19.81
C HIS A 36 10.15 -8.91 -19.83
N LEU A 37 10.49 -8.02 -18.89
CA LEU A 37 11.80 -7.43 -18.77
C LEU A 37 12.75 -8.32 -17.97
N ALA A 38 14.04 -8.33 -18.35
CA ALA A 38 15.08 -8.90 -17.52
C ALA A 38 15.24 -8.10 -16.21
N TRP A 39 15.76 -8.73 -15.18
CA TRP A 39 15.84 -8.16 -13.83
C TRP A 39 16.63 -6.83 -13.78
N ASP A 40 17.71 -6.75 -14.54
CA ASP A 40 18.58 -5.57 -14.62
C ASP A 40 18.28 -4.67 -15.84
N GLN A 41 17.22 -4.96 -16.59
CA GLN A 41 16.85 -4.19 -17.77
C GLN A 41 16.20 -2.87 -17.35
N GLN A 42 16.60 -1.79 -18.04
CA GLN A 42 15.98 -0.47 -17.86
C GLN A 42 14.53 -0.46 -18.33
N LEU A 43 13.69 0.28 -17.60
CA LEU A 43 12.33 0.53 -18.00
C LEU A 43 12.29 1.48 -19.20
N SER A 44 11.22 1.39 -20.00
CA SER A 44 10.93 2.39 -21.03
C SER A 44 10.71 3.77 -20.40
N PRO A 45 10.95 4.88 -21.12
CA PRO A 45 10.69 6.22 -20.59
C PRO A 45 9.26 6.42 -20.08
N LYS A 46 8.28 5.83 -20.73
CA LYS A 46 6.87 5.87 -20.34
C LYS A 46 6.65 5.17 -18.98
N ASP A 47 7.23 4.00 -18.80
CA ASP A 47 7.12 3.26 -17.55
C ASP A 47 7.84 3.96 -16.42
N GLN A 48 9.01 4.56 -16.67
CA GLN A 48 9.73 5.35 -15.68
C GLN A 48 8.92 6.56 -15.21
N GLU A 49 8.26 7.25 -16.12
CA GLU A 49 7.40 8.41 -15.79
C GLU A 49 6.22 7.98 -14.93
N HIS A 50 5.55 6.89 -15.28
CA HIS A 50 4.46 6.34 -14.49
C HIS A 50 4.89 5.98 -13.06
N TRP A 51 6.06 5.36 -12.88
CA TRP A 51 6.62 5.08 -11.56
C TRP A 51 6.92 6.35 -10.78
N LYS A 52 7.48 7.37 -11.42
CA LYS A 52 7.75 8.67 -10.79
C LYS A 52 6.46 9.33 -10.28
N GLU A 53 5.41 9.31 -11.06
CA GLU A 53 4.11 9.88 -10.68
C GLU A 53 3.56 9.21 -9.41
N ILE A 54 3.56 7.89 -9.35
CA ILE A 54 3.05 7.17 -8.18
C ILE A 54 3.95 7.39 -6.97
N LEU A 55 5.27 7.31 -7.13
CA LEU A 55 6.23 7.53 -6.04
C LEU A 55 6.16 8.96 -5.50
N THR A 56 5.88 9.95 -6.35
CA THR A 56 5.65 11.34 -5.92
C THR A 56 4.44 11.43 -5.00
N GLN A 57 3.36 10.73 -5.29
CA GLN A 57 2.19 10.67 -4.41
C GLN A 57 2.55 10.09 -3.04
N VAL A 58 3.41 9.09 -2.99
CA VAL A 58 3.89 8.51 -1.73
C VAL A 58 4.72 9.53 -0.93
N VAL A 59 5.63 10.23 -1.58
CA VAL A 59 6.49 11.25 -0.94
C VAL A 59 5.68 12.43 -0.42
N ASP A 60 4.68 12.87 -1.19
CA ASP A 60 3.82 14.01 -0.84
C ASP A 60 2.73 13.65 0.17
N PHE A 61 2.60 12.37 0.53
CA PHE A 61 1.62 11.94 1.52
C PHE A 61 1.92 12.53 2.89
N PRO A 62 0.93 13.11 3.58
CA PRO A 62 1.17 13.75 4.88
C PRO A 62 1.62 12.73 5.93
N VAL A 63 2.43 13.19 6.87
CA VAL A 63 2.83 12.40 8.03
C VAL A 63 1.59 12.09 8.87
N LEU A 64 1.36 10.81 9.13
CA LEU A 64 0.26 10.34 9.97
C LEU A 64 0.80 9.94 11.34
N THR A 65 0.15 10.44 12.38
CA THR A 65 0.42 10.04 13.77
C THR A 65 -0.67 9.08 14.22
N ILE A 66 -0.27 7.87 14.56
CA ILE A 66 -1.19 6.80 14.98
C ILE A 66 -0.87 6.44 16.42
N PRO A 67 -1.86 6.50 17.34
CA PRO A 67 -1.65 6.08 18.71
C PRO A 67 -1.23 4.62 18.79
N ARG A 68 -0.29 4.32 19.67
CA ARG A 68 0.15 2.94 19.90
C ARG A 68 -0.94 2.11 20.59
N CYS A 69 -1.73 2.74 21.44
CA CYS A 69 -2.85 2.07 22.12
C CYS A 69 -4.02 1.87 21.15
N VAL A 70 -4.48 0.64 21.04
CA VAL A 70 -5.60 0.27 20.15
C VAL A 70 -6.94 0.75 20.71
N VAL A 71 -7.08 0.83 22.04
CA VAL A 71 -8.30 1.29 22.71
C VAL A 71 -8.32 2.82 22.72
N PRO A 72 -9.32 3.48 22.07
CA PRO A 72 -9.45 4.92 22.13
C PRO A 72 -9.71 5.40 23.58
N GLN A 73 -9.25 6.62 23.90
CA GLN A 73 -9.49 7.21 25.23
C GLN A 73 -10.98 7.49 25.49
N ASP A 74 -11.75 7.72 24.45
CA ASP A 74 -13.19 8.00 24.46
C ASP A 74 -14.05 6.75 24.24
N ALA A 75 -13.47 5.55 24.34
CA ALA A 75 -14.23 4.32 24.19
C ALA A 75 -15.33 4.22 25.25
N ILE A 76 -16.56 3.94 24.82
CA ILE A 76 -17.75 3.83 25.68
C ILE A 76 -17.57 2.64 26.64
N ASP A 77 -17.13 1.50 26.10
CA ASP A 77 -16.83 0.31 26.89
C ASP A 77 -15.54 -0.34 26.36
N PRO A 78 -14.38 -0.05 27.00
CA PRO A 78 -13.10 -0.60 26.56
C PRO A 78 -12.98 -2.12 26.73
N ASN A 79 -13.90 -2.77 27.46
CA ASN A 79 -13.91 -4.22 27.64
C ASN A 79 -14.72 -4.96 26.58
N THR A 80 -15.46 -4.22 25.73
CA THR A 80 -16.27 -4.81 24.67
C THR A 80 -15.67 -4.44 23.31
N ALA A 81 -14.99 -5.39 22.69
CA ALA A 81 -14.40 -5.22 21.38
C ALA A 81 -15.22 -5.94 20.31
N ARG A 82 -15.41 -5.27 19.15
CA ARG A 82 -15.99 -5.87 17.95
C ARG A 82 -14.98 -5.83 16.82
N LEU A 83 -14.89 -6.93 16.11
CA LEU A 83 -14.10 -7.02 14.89
C LEU A 83 -15.02 -6.85 13.68
N VAL A 84 -14.71 -5.87 12.82
CA VAL A 84 -15.46 -5.62 11.59
C VAL A 84 -14.54 -5.86 10.42
N CYS A 85 -14.91 -6.80 9.54
CA CYS A 85 -14.18 -7.08 8.31
C CYS A 85 -15.00 -6.61 7.12
N ILE A 86 -14.39 -5.80 6.26
CA ILE A 86 -14.97 -5.33 5.01
C ILE A 86 -14.08 -5.82 3.89
N SER A 87 -14.66 -6.52 2.92
CA SER A 87 -13.91 -7.04 1.78
C SER A 87 -14.64 -6.78 0.48
N ASP A 88 -13.87 -6.57 -0.57
CA ASP A 88 -14.36 -6.42 -1.93
C ASP A 88 -13.32 -6.97 -2.91
N ALA A 89 -13.76 -7.45 -4.04
CA ALA A 89 -12.89 -8.04 -5.04
C ALA A 89 -13.29 -7.63 -6.46
N ALA A 90 -12.28 -7.35 -7.26
CA ALA A 90 -12.38 -7.10 -8.69
C ALA A 90 -11.57 -8.13 -9.48
N ALA A 91 -11.63 -8.05 -10.83
CA ALA A 91 -10.96 -9.02 -11.71
C ALA A 91 -9.44 -9.13 -11.49
N HIS A 92 -8.78 -8.04 -11.10
CA HIS A 92 -7.31 -7.97 -10.99
C HIS A 92 -6.80 -7.76 -9.57
N ALA A 93 -7.66 -7.44 -8.61
CA ALA A 93 -7.28 -7.17 -7.25
C ALA A 93 -8.45 -7.34 -6.29
N GLY A 94 -8.14 -7.64 -5.05
CA GLY A 94 -9.09 -7.63 -3.95
C GLY A 94 -8.53 -6.84 -2.77
N GLY A 95 -9.41 -6.41 -1.90
CA GLY A 95 -9.03 -5.67 -0.70
C GLY A 95 -9.82 -6.13 0.51
N VAL A 96 -9.19 -6.05 1.66
CA VAL A 96 -9.79 -6.31 2.96
C VAL A 96 -9.40 -5.20 3.92
N ALA A 97 -10.37 -4.69 4.64
CA ALA A 97 -10.13 -3.78 5.76
C ALA A 97 -10.71 -4.40 7.04
N ILE A 98 -9.93 -4.37 8.11
CA ILE A 98 -10.31 -4.91 9.40
C ILE A 98 -10.27 -3.79 10.42
N TYR A 99 -11.37 -3.59 11.13
CA TYR A 99 -11.52 -2.56 12.16
C TYR A 99 -11.86 -3.20 13.49
N ILE A 100 -11.40 -2.57 14.56
CA ILE A 100 -11.79 -2.90 15.92
C ILE A 100 -12.63 -1.74 16.46
N GLY A 101 -13.87 -2.03 16.86
CA GLY A 101 -14.76 -1.08 17.53
C GLY A 101 -14.92 -1.41 18.99
N PHE A 102 -15.13 -0.40 19.80
CA PHE A 102 -15.31 -0.51 21.25
C PHE A 102 -16.61 0.14 21.71
#